data_a6f7b88f5cdd63fbf378b392fa93a034
#
_entry.id   a6f7b88f5cdd63fbf378b392fa93a034
#
_cell.length_a   1.000
_cell.length_b   1.000
_cell.length_c   1.000
_cell.angle_alpha   90.00
_cell.angle_beta   90.00
_cell.angle_gamma   90.00
#
_symmetry.space_group_name_H-M   'P 1'
#
loop_
_entity.id
_entity.type
_entity.pdbx_description
1 polymer ?
#
loop_
_entity_poly.entity_id
_entity_poly.type
_entity_poly.pdbx_seq_one_letter_code
_entity_poly.pdbx_strand_id
1 'polypeptide(L)'
;LIAMTLYNNQDRFISIEGIARRYPKAGGGETTIFDDLWFSMNRGEFSCIIGHSGCGKTTVLNILAGLELPDEGVAVVDGKAIEGPSLDRAVIFQSHALLPWRTVLGNVSFAISSKWPDWSADQVREQAMRFIDKVGLKGSELKKPAELSGGMKQRVGIARALSIEPKILLMDEPFSALDALTRGTLQDEVRRICLETGQTAFMITHDVDEAIYLADRIVLMTNGPGAMVAEVVENPLPRNRGRIDLHKQPDYYALRNHLIDFLVTRSKSFKDEIPADYSKRHPPIVRPTAALAPKANLSAA
;
A
#
# COMPACT_ATOMS: atom_id res chain seq x y z
N LEU A 1 -30.86 -8.50 2.40
CA LEU A 1 -30.85 -7.12 1.84
C LEU A 1 -29.44 -6.58 2.00
N ILE A 2 -28.60 -6.78 0.99
CA ILE A 2 -27.25 -6.19 0.90
C ILE A 2 -27.47 -4.72 0.59
N ALA A 3 -27.14 -3.86 1.54
CA ALA A 3 -27.14 -2.41 1.31
C ALA A 3 -26.07 -2.10 0.25
N MET A 4 -26.49 -1.86 -0.97
CA MET A 4 -25.70 -1.21 -1.99
C MET A 4 -25.37 0.21 -1.48
N THR A 5 -24.26 0.35 -0.78
CA THR A 5 -23.75 1.68 -0.47
C THR A 5 -23.26 2.27 -1.80
N LEU A 6 -24.07 3.14 -2.37
CA LEU A 6 -23.72 3.94 -3.54
C LEU A 6 -22.43 4.70 -3.22
N TYR A 7 -21.34 4.32 -3.85
CA TYR A 7 -20.09 5.05 -3.79
C TYR A 7 -20.33 6.50 -4.22
N ASN A 8 -20.22 7.41 -3.26
CA ASN A 8 -20.30 8.82 -3.55
C ASN A 8 -19.06 9.22 -4.35
N ASN A 9 -19.24 9.62 -5.60
CA ASN A 9 -18.18 9.89 -6.56
C ASN A 9 -17.31 11.12 -6.17
N GLN A 10 -17.70 11.86 -5.11
CA GLN A 10 -17.05 13.10 -4.69
C GLN A 10 -15.80 12.90 -3.82
N ASP A 11 -15.61 11.73 -3.21
CA ASP A 11 -14.50 11.49 -2.28
C ASP A 11 -13.35 10.64 -2.87
N ARG A 12 -13.47 10.19 -4.12
CA ARG A 12 -12.44 9.38 -4.79
C ARG A 12 -11.18 10.20 -5.02
N PHE A 13 -10.14 9.86 -4.30
CA PHE A 13 -8.83 10.49 -4.44
C PHE A 13 -7.96 9.77 -5.45
N ILE A 14 -8.02 8.43 -5.47
CA ILE A 14 -7.37 7.57 -6.45
C ILE A 14 -8.44 6.76 -7.14
N SER A 15 -8.34 6.67 -8.47
CA SER A 15 -9.16 5.80 -9.30
C SER A 15 -8.28 5.05 -10.29
N ILE A 16 -8.41 3.74 -10.29
CA ILE A 16 -7.88 2.83 -11.30
C ILE A 16 -9.06 2.39 -12.15
N GLU A 17 -9.05 2.72 -13.43
CA GLU A 17 -10.20 2.59 -14.33
C GLU A 17 -9.85 1.75 -15.55
N GLY A 18 -10.15 0.46 -15.49
CA GLY A 18 -9.99 -0.48 -16.58
C GLY A 18 -8.56 -0.64 -17.08
N ILE A 19 -7.56 -0.53 -16.17
CA ILE A 19 -6.18 -0.65 -16.62
C ILE A 19 -5.85 -2.09 -17.03
N ALA A 20 -5.08 -2.20 -18.13
CA ALA A 20 -4.47 -3.44 -18.58
C ALA A 20 -2.95 -3.28 -18.64
N ARG A 21 -2.23 -4.36 -18.43
CA ARG A 21 -0.77 -4.39 -18.60
C ARG A 21 -0.31 -5.74 -19.12
N ARG A 22 0.51 -5.70 -20.20
CA ARG A 22 1.06 -6.84 -20.90
C ARG A 22 2.57 -6.68 -21.03
N TYR A 23 3.31 -7.77 -20.93
CA TYR A 23 4.75 -7.78 -21.18
C TYR A 23 5.11 -8.78 -22.27
N PRO A 24 6.08 -8.45 -23.15
CA PRO A 24 6.55 -9.38 -24.17
C PRO A 24 7.18 -10.61 -23.54
N LYS A 25 6.94 -11.80 -24.13
CA LYS A 25 7.59 -13.06 -23.75
C LYS A 25 8.88 -13.27 -24.54
N ALA A 26 9.89 -13.83 -23.89
CA ALA A 26 11.04 -14.39 -24.59
C ALA A 26 10.55 -15.54 -25.47
N GLY A 27 10.63 -15.40 -26.80
CA GLY A 27 10.13 -16.38 -27.76
C GLY A 27 8.87 -16.00 -28.50
N GLY A 28 8.37 -14.78 -28.28
CA GLY A 28 7.23 -14.21 -28.97
C GLY A 28 5.91 -14.31 -28.19
N GLY A 29 4.97 -13.41 -28.51
CA GLY A 29 3.72 -13.24 -27.80
C GLY A 29 3.85 -12.39 -26.54
N GLU A 30 2.76 -12.25 -25.78
CA GLU A 30 2.67 -11.41 -24.59
C GLU A 30 2.15 -12.19 -23.38
N THR A 31 2.54 -11.74 -22.19
CA THR A 31 1.95 -12.18 -20.92
C THR A 31 1.07 -11.06 -20.40
N THR A 32 -0.23 -11.30 -20.30
CA THR A 32 -1.16 -10.38 -19.64
C THR A 32 -0.98 -10.49 -18.13
N ILE A 33 -0.57 -9.42 -17.49
CA ILE A 33 -0.43 -9.36 -16.03
C ILE A 33 -1.80 -9.21 -15.39
N PHE A 34 -2.53 -8.19 -15.81
CA PHE A 34 -3.94 -7.96 -15.52
C PHE A 34 -4.62 -7.31 -16.72
N ASP A 35 -5.93 -7.47 -16.77
CA ASP A 35 -6.76 -6.95 -17.83
C ASP A 35 -8.08 -6.43 -17.23
N ASP A 36 -8.41 -5.16 -17.54
CA ASP A 36 -9.61 -4.50 -17.04
C ASP A 36 -9.68 -4.47 -15.50
N LEU A 37 -8.62 -3.93 -14.87
CA LEU A 37 -8.50 -3.85 -13.41
C LEU A 37 -9.09 -2.53 -12.90
N TRP A 38 -9.97 -2.63 -11.89
CA TRP A 38 -10.69 -1.50 -11.31
C TRP A 38 -10.61 -1.50 -9.79
N PHE A 39 -10.26 -0.38 -9.19
CA PHE A 39 -10.48 -0.08 -7.78
C PHE A 39 -10.29 1.41 -7.51
N SER A 40 -10.73 1.89 -6.35
CA SER A 40 -10.56 3.28 -5.95
C SER A 40 -10.23 3.39 -4.47
N MET A 41 -9.64 4.54 -4.09
CA MET A 41 -9.33 4.90 -2.70
C MET A 41 -9.81 6.30 -2.40
N ASN A 42 -10.19 6.56 -1.15
CA ASN A 42 -10.58 7.88 -0.69
C ASN A 42 -9.36 8.67 -0.20
N ARG A 43 -9.49 9.99 -0.09
CA ARG A 43 -8.47 10.85 0.51
C ARG A 43 -8.25 10.49 1.98
N GLY A 44 -6.98 10.42 2.41
CA GLY A 44 -6.61 10.07 3.78
C GLY A 44 -6.85 8.60 4.14
N GLU A 45 -7.17 7.75 3.17
CA GLU A 45 -7.32 6.31 3.35
C GLU A 45 -5.96 5.61 3.31
N PHE A 46 -5.75 4.65 4.17
CA PHE A 46 -4.65 3.70 4.09
C PHE A 46 -5.17 2.40 3.48
N SER A 47 -4.80 2.11 2.24
CA SER A 47 -5.18 0.86 1.58
C SER A 47 -4.00 -0.07 1.41
N CYS A 48 -4.21 -1.36 1.62
CA CYS A 48 -3.26 -2.41 1.28
C CYS A 48 -3.74 -3.22 0.09
N ILE A 49 -2.82 -3.68 -0.74
CA ILE A 49 -3.09 -4.70 -1.75
C ILE A 49 -2.36 -5.99 -1.38
N ILE A 50 -3.10 -7.09 -1.35
CA ILE A 50 -2.55 -8.42 -1.08
C ILE A 50 -2.95 -9.41 -2.18
N GLY A 51 -2.11 -10.40 -2.40
CA GLY A 51 -2.28 -11.43 -3.43
C GLY A 51 -0.97 -12.19 -3.63
N HIS A 52 -1.01 -13.28 -4.37
CA HIS A 52 0.16 -14.12 -4.61
C HIS A 52 1.26 -13.38 -5.39
N SER A 53 2.48 -13.90 -5.28
CA SER A 53 3.62 -13.41 -6.06
C SER A 53 3.32 -13.51 -7.57
N GLY A 54 3.71 -12.48 -8.33
CA GLY A 54 3.50 -12.44 -9.78
C GLY A 54 2.09 -12.02 -10.24
N CYS A 55 1.15 -11.68 -9.36
CA CYS A 55 -0.18 -11.19 -9.77
C CYS A 55 -0.20 -9.72 -10.21
N GLY A 56 0.94 -9.01 -10.18
CA GLY A 56 1.03 -7.64 -10.72
C GLY A 56 0.90 -6.51 -9.70
N LYS A 57 1.00 -6.76 -8.39
CA LYS A 57 0.90 -5.71 -7.36
C LYS A 57 1.91 -4.58 -7.55
N THR A 58 3.19 -4.94 -7.75
CA THR A 58 4.25 -3.95 -8.01
C THR A 58 4.00 -3.19 -9.31
N THR A 59 3.44 -3.83 -10.34
CA THR A 59 3.04 -3.16 -11.59
C THR A 59 1.94 -2.12 -11.34
N VAL A 60 0.92 -2.45 -10.51
CA VAL A 60 -0.12 -1.49 -10.10
C VAL A 60 0.51 -0.31 -9.35
N LEU A 61 1.43 -0.57 -8.42
CA LEU A 61 2.13 0.48 -7.69
C LEU A 61 2.98 1.36 -8.62
N ASN A 62 3.69 0.76 -9.58
CA ASN A 62 4.49 1.50 -10.57
C ASN A 62 3.61 2.40 -11.44
N ILE A 63 2.42 1.94 -11.83
CA ILE A 63 1.44 2.77 -12.56
C ILE A 63 0.97 3.93 -11.68
N LEU A 64 0.65 3.69 -10.42
CA LEU A 64 0.27 4.75 -9.48
C LEU A 64 1.42 5.74 -9.23
N ALA A 65 2.67 5.28 -9.25
CA ALA A 65 3.84 6.14 -9.16
C ALA A 65 4.10 6.94 -10.44
N GLY A 66 3.56 6.50 -11.57
CA GLY A 66 3.84 7.03 -12.91
C GLY A 66 5.18 6.57 -13.46
N LEU A 67 5.76 5.50 -12.90
CA LEU A 67 7.00 4.88 -13.39
C LEU A 67 6.72 3.97 -14.59
N GLU A 68 5.50 3.48 -14.69
CA GLU A 68 4.96 2.75 -15.84
C GLU A 68 3.62 3.33 -16.22
N LEU A 69 3.26 3.24 -17.52
CA LEU A 69 1.92 3.57 -17.99
C LEU A 69 1.16 2.28 -18.29
N PRO A 70 -0.17 2.23 -18.09
CA PRO A 70 -0.96 1.10 -18.51
C PRO A 70 -1.03 1.04 -20.04
N ASP A 71 -1.23 -0.16 -20.61
CA ASP A 71 -1.46 -0.33 -22.04
C ASP A 71 -2.89 0.10 -22.44
N GLU A 72 -3.85 -0.05 -21.52
CA GLU A 72 -5.25 0.38 -21.67
C GLU A 72 -5.75 0.93 -20.35
N GLY A 73 -6.84 1.71 -20.38
CA GLY A 73 -7.43 2.32 -19.21
C GLY A 73 -6.66 3.53 -18.70
N VAL A 74 -7.00 4.00 -17.51
CA VAL A 74 -6.38 5.19 -16.91
C VAL A 74 -6.27 5.05 -15.39
N ALA A 75 -5.18 5.57 -14.84
CA ALA A 75 -4.99 5.78 -13.40
C ALA A 75 -5.10 7.29 -13.11
N VAL A 76 -5.89 7.65 -12.12
CA VAL A 76 -6.21 9.03 -11.76
C VAL A 76 -5.84 9.27 -10.30
N VAL A 77 -5.19 10.39 -9.99
CA VAL A 77 -4.93 10.86 -8.62
C VAL A 77 -5.37 12.32 -8.52
N ASP A 78 -6.19 12.62 -7.52
CA ASP A 78 -6.69 13.98 -7.27
C ASP A 78 -7.33 14.61 -8.53
N GLY A 79 -8.13 13.81 -9.25
CA GLY A 79 -8.82 14.22 -10.48
C GLY A 79 -7.92 14.38 -11.72
N LYS A 80 -6.64 14.04 -11.65
CA LYS A 80 -5.69 14.15 -12.76
C LYS A 80 -5.18 12.77 -13.20
N ALA A 81 -5.21 12.51 -14.51
CA ALA A 81 -4.61 11.30 -15.05
C ALA A 81 -3.10 11.26 -14.77
N ILE A 82 -2.60 10.06 -14.52
CA ILE A 82 -1.17 9.81 -14.33
C ILE A 82 -0.52 9.63 -15.70
N GLU A 83 0.31 10.59 -16.08
CA GLU A 83 1.04 10.59 -17.37
C GLU A 83 2.56 10.38 -17.18
N GLY A 84 3.03 10.31 -15.94
CA GLY A 84 4.43 10.14 -15.60
C GLY A 84 4.73 10.37 -14.13
N PRO A 85 6.01 10.33 -13.71
CA PRO A 85 6.43 10.57 -12.33
C PRO A 85 6.11 11.99 -11.86
N SER A 86 5.82 12.14 -10.55
CA SER A 86 5.56 13.44 -9.93
C SER A 86 6.00 13.43 -8.48
N LEU A 87 6.47 14.57 -7.98
CA LEU A 87 6.82 14.76 -6.56
C LEU A 87 5.59 14.83 -5.63
N ASP A 88 4.38 14.76 -6.18
CA ASP A 88 3.15 14.58 -5.40
C ASP A 88 2.91 13.11 -5.01
N ARG A 89 3.71 12.19 -5.55
CA ARG A 89 3.66 10.75 -5.29
C ARG A 89 5.04 10.28 -4.83
N ALA A 90 5.15 9.91 -3.56
CA ALA A 90 6.40 9.37 -3.01
C ALA A 90 6.35 7.85 -2.98
N VAL A 91 7.47 7.21 -3.30
CA VAL A 91 7.61 5.75 -3.30
C VAL A 91 8.65 5.32 -2.27
N ILE A 92 8.27 4.36 -1.43
CA ILE A 92 9.18 3.62 -0.54
C ILE A 92 9.35 2.24 -1.16
N PHE A 93 10.55 1.99 -1.70
CA PHE A 93 10.90 0.73 -2.33
C PHE A 93 11.38 -0.31 -1.31
N GLN A 94 11.19 -1.58 -1.60
CA GLN A 94 11.70 -2.69 -0.83
C GLN A 94 13.23 -2.64 -0.66
N SER A 95 13.96 -2.20 -1.69
CA SER A 95 15.42 -2.10 -1.70
C SER A 95 15.99 -0.84 -1.05
N HIS A 96 15.18 -0.05 -0.34
CA HIS A 96 15.53 1.24 0.29
C HIS A 96 15.90 2.35 -0.71
N ALA A 97 16.48 2.05 -1.85
CA ALA A 97 16.87 2.96 -2.94
C ALA A 97 17.58 4.24 -2.47
N LEU A 98 18.51 4.12 -1.51
CA LEU A 98 19.29 5.25 -0.99
C LEU A 98 20.44 5.60 -1.93
N LEU A 99 20.81 6.88 -1.98
CA LEU A 99 21.98 7.38 -2.66
C LEU A 99 23.22 7.03 -1.81
N PRO A 100 24.06 6.07 -2.23
CA PRO A 100 25.11 5.51 -1.35
C PRO A 100 26.24 6.50 -1.06
N TRP A 101 26.44 7.51 -1.89
CA TRP A 101 27.42 8.57 -1.72
C TRP A 101 26.95 9.73 -0.83
N ARG A 102 25.65 9.81 -0.50
CA ARG A 102 25.08 10.83 0.37
C ARG A 102 24.90 10.31 1.79
N THR A 103 24.99 11.23 2.76
CA THR A 103 24.65 10.94 4.16
C THR A 103 23.13 10.78 4.34
N VAL A 104 22.67 10.44 5.54
CA VAL A 104 21.24 10.46 5.91
C VAL A 104 20.64 11.82 5.59
N LEU A 105 21.22 12.89 6.13
CA LEU A 105 20.79 14.26 5.86
C LEU A 105 20.80 14.56 4.35
N GLY A 106 21.86 14.18 3.64
CA GLY A 106 21.98 14.40 2.21
C GLY A 106 20.95 13.67 1.37
N ASN A 107 20.53 12.45 1.77
CA ASN A 107 19.46 11.70 1.12
C ASN A 107 18.08 12.38 1.27
N VAL A 108 17.76 12.87 2.46
CA VAL A 108 16.50 13.56 2.73
C VAL A 108 16.49 14.94 2.09
N SER A 109 17.55 15.72 2.26
CA SER A 109 17.68 17.06 1.67
C SER A 109 17.58 17.05 0.15
N PHE A 110 18.06 16.00 -0.51
CA PHE A 110 17.97 15.86 -1.97
C PHE A 110 16.51 15.85 -2.45
N ALA A 111 15.64 15.10 -1.79
CA ALA A 111 14.22 15.07 -2.14
C ALA A 111 13.55 16.44 -1.90
N ILE A 112 13.84 17.07 -0.77
CA ILE A 112 13.30 18.38 -0.40
C ILE A 112 13.70 19.44 -1.43
N SER A 113 15.00 19.53 -1.78
CA SER A 113 15.48 20.49 -2.77
C SER A 113 14.90 20.24 -4.16
N SER A 114 14.57 18.98 -4.50
CA SER A 114 13.89 18.66 -5.76
C SER A 114 12.42 19.14 -5.76
N LYS A 115 11.75 19.09 -4.61
CA LYS A 115 10.33 19.53 -4.46
C LYS A 115 10.22 21.05 -4.39
N TRP A 116 11.15 21.69 -3.68
CA TRP A 116 11.17 23.15 -3.46
C TRP A 116 12.54 23.72 -3.86
N PRO A 117 12.79 23.93 -5.16
CA PRO A 117 14.10 24.40 -5.65
C PRO A 117 14.46 25.80 -5.17
N ASP A 118 13.47 26.62 -4.81
CA ASP A 118 13.65 28.00 -4.34
C ASP A 118 13.92 28.10 -2.83
N TRP A 119 13.89 26.98 -2.09
CA TRP A 119 14.17 26.99 -0.66
C TRP A 119 15.65 27.22 -0.37
N SER A 120 15.94 28.02 0.66
CA SER A 120 17.30 28.21 1.17
C SER A 120 17.86 26.90 1.74
N ALA A 121 19.20 26.81 1.82
CA ALA A 121 19.87 25.66 2.43
C ALA A 121 19.42 25.42 3.88
N ASP A 122 19.13 26.48 4.62
CA ASP A 122 18.66 26.39 6.01
C ASP A 122 17.24 25.82 6.09
N GLN A 123 16.31 26.26 5.22
CA GLN A 123 14.96 25.71 5.14
C GLN A 123 14.97 24.23 4.78
N VAL A 124 15.78 23.84 3.79
CA VAL A 124 15.94 22.43 3.40
C VAL A 124 16.49 21.60 4.56
N ARG A 125 17.50 22.13 5.27
CA ARG A 125 18.10 21.46 6.41
C ARG A 125 17.12 21.31 7.58
N GLU A 126 16.38 22.34 7.90
CA GLU A 126 15.38 22.33 8.99
C GLU A 126 14.31 21.27 8.71
N GLN A 127 13.74 21.26 7.50
CA GLN A 127 12.74 20.26 7.09
C GLN A 127 13.33 18.84 7.14
N ALA A 128 14.57 18.65 6.64
CA ALA A 128 15.22 17.36 6.66
C ALA A 128 15.43 16.85 8.08
N MET A 129 15.93 17.70 8.98
CA MET A 129 16.14 17.35 10.39
C MET A 129 14.83 16.98 11.08
N ARG A 130 13.74 17.70 10.80
CA ARG A 130 12.39 17.42 11.33
C ARG A 130 11.95 15.99 11.00
N PHE A 131 12.12 15.54 9.75
CA PHE A 131 11.72 14.19 9.35
C PHE A 131 12.71 13.11 9.78
N ILE A 132 14.01 13.41 9.85
CA ILE A 132 15.02 12.51 10.42
C ILE A 132 14.74 12.23 11.91
N ASP A 133 14.35 13.27 12.66
CA ASP A 133 13.96 13.12 14.08
C ASP A 133 12.66 12.32 14.22
N LYS A 134 11.64 12.61 13.39
CA LYS A 134 10.37 11.88 13.36
C LYS A 134 10.53 10.37 13.15
N VAL A 135 11.51 9.94 12.36
CA VAL A 135 11.77 8.50 12.15
C VAL A 135 12.82 7.92 13.12
N GLY A 136 13.17 8.64 14.18
CA GLY A 136 14.09 8.17 15.21
C GLY A 136 15.53 7.99 14.76
N LEU A 137 16.01 8.84 13.82
CA LEU A 137 17.39 8.82 13.32
C LEU A 137 18.25 9.97 13.82
N LYS A 138 17.79 10.69 14.84
CA LYS A 138 18.57 11.75 15.49
C LYS A 138 19.94 11.25 15.93
N GLY A 139 20.99 12.01 15.61
CA GLY A 139 22.40 11.64 15.86
C GLY A 139 23.04 10.76 14.78
N SER A 140 22.31 10.43 13.70
CA SER A 140 22.82 9.65 12.56
C SER A 140 22.86 10.44 11.25
N GLU A 141 22.69 11.75 11.30
CA GLU A 141 22.51 12.64 10.15
C GLU A 141 23.69 12.60 9.16
N LEU A 142 24.91 12.43 9.68
CA LEU A 142 26.13 12.43 8.91
C LEU A 142 26.57 11.04 8.44
N LYS A 143 25.93 9.97 8.91
CA LYS A 143 26.24 8.62 8.47
C LYS A 143 25.84 8.38 7.02
N LYS A 144 26.62 7.58 6.29
CA LYS A 144 26.32 7.09 4.96
C LYS A 144 25.54 5.77 5.02
N PRO A 145 24.84 5.36 3.96
CA PRO A 145 24.10 4.10 3.93
C PRO A 145 24.92 2.87 4.30
N ALA A 146 26.22 2.82 4.00
CA ALA A 146 27.09 1.71 4.37
C ALA A 146 27.28 1.56 5.88
N GLU A 147 27.06 2.62 6.66
CA GLU A 147 27.22 2.66 8.12
C GLU A 147 25.90 2.41 8.88
N LEU A 148 24.80 2.12 8.14
CA LEU A 148 23.47 1.97 8.69
C LEU A 148 23.02 0.50 8.68
N SER A 149 22.28 0.09 9.72
CA SER A 149 21.54 -1.17 9.71
C SER A 149 20.42 -1.15 8.67
N GLY A 150 19.87 -2.32 8.31
CA GLY A 150 18.74 -2.42 7.37
C GLY A 150 17.54 -1.58 7.81
N GLY A 151 17.17 -1.65 9.10
CA GLY A 151 16.10 -0.84 9.66
C GLY A 151 16.37 0.66 9.61
N MET A 152 17.61 1.09 9.85
CA MET A 152 17.99 2.50 9.71
C MET A 152 17.91 2.96 8.26
N LYS A 153 18.35 2.15 7.28
CA LYS A 153 18.19 2.46 5.85
C LYS A 153 16.75 2.65 5.47
N GLN A 154 15.86 1.78 5.97
CA GLN A 154 14.42 1.90 5.73
C GLN A 154 13.85 3.20 6.32
N ARG A 155 14.22 3.55 7.55
CA ARG A 155 13.84 4.82 8.16
C ARG A 155 14.30 6.04 7.36
N VAL A 156 15.50 6.00 6.75
CA VAL A 156 15.96 7.07 5.85
C VAL A 156 15.08 7.15 4.60
N GLY A 157 14.71 6.01 4.00
CA GLY A 157 13.79 5.95 2.87
C GLY A 157 12.42 6.56 3.18
N ILE A 158 11.88 6.24 4.37
CA ILE A 158 10.61 6.81 4.86
C ILE A 158 10.73 8.31 5.13
N ALA A 159 11.79 8.77 5.82
CA ALA A 159 12.04 10.19 6.05
C ALA A 159 12.12 10.97 4.73
N ARG A 160 12.86 10.44 3.75
CA ARG A 160 12.98 11.01 2.42
C ARG A 160 11.63 11.12 1.70
N ALA A 161 10.82 10.06 1.74
CA ALA A 161 9.52 10.03 1.10
C ALA A 161 8.53 11.01 1.74
N LEU A 162 8.49 11.06 3.07
CA LEU A 162 7.58 11.92 3.81
C LEU A 162 8.01 13.39 3.84
N SER A 163 9.32 13.68 3.72
CA SER A 163 9.84 15.04 3.82
C SER A 163 9.40 15.98 2.71
N ILE A 164 8.94 15.43 1.58
CA ILE A 164 8.39 16.20 0.45
C ILE A 164 6.87 16.42 0.56
N GLU A 165 6.24 15.97 1.65
CA GLU A 165 4.80 16.10 1.92
C GLU A 165 3.96 15.70 0.69
N PRO A 166 4.08 14.44 0.24
CA PRO A 166 3.42 13.99 -0.99
C PRO A 166 1.91 13.90 -0.77
N LYS A 167 1.12 13.95 -1.86
CA LYS A 167 -0.31 13.70 -1.80
C LYS A 167 -0.63 12.22 -1.53
N ILE A 168 0.23 11.31 -2.02
CA ILE A 168 0.12 9.88 -1.78
C ILE A 168 1.49 9.26 -1.46
N LEU A 169 1.49 8.38 -0.47
CA LEU A 169 2.62 7.53 -0.11
C LEU A 169 2.40 6.13 -0.65
N LEU A 170 3.26 5.71 -1.57
CA LEU A 170 3.25 4.38 -2.19
C LEU A 170 4.35 3.53 -1.54
N MET A 171 4.06 2.30 -1.14
CA MET A 171 4.98 1.45 -0.40
C MET A 171 4.98 0.04 -0.99
N ASP A 172 6.14 -0.43 -1.44
CA ASP A 172 6.34 -1.79 -1.94
C ASP A 172 7.05 -2.63 -0.88
N GLU A 173 6.31 -3.45 -0.16
CA GLU A 173 6.78 -4.32 0.93
C GLU A 173 7.77 -3.64 1.91
N PRO A 174 7.42 -2.47 2.46
CA PRO A 174 8.39 -1.59 3.13
C PRO A 174 8.99 -2.17 4.40
N PHE A 175 8.42 -3.24 4.95
CA PHE A 175 8.84 -3.81 6.24
C PHE A 175 9.36 -5.24 6.12
N SER A 176 9.41 -5.83 4.91
CA SER A 176 9.75 -7.25 4.69
C SER A 176 11.16 -7.62 5.14
N ALA A 177 12.12 -6.69 5.00
CA ALA A 177 13.53 -6.93 5.32
C ALA A 177 13.91 -6.63 6.79
N LEU A 178 12.92 -6.38 7.68
CA LEU A 178 13.15 -5.97 9.05
C LEU A 178 12.94 -7.12 10.04
N ASP A 179 13.71 -7.12 11.13
CA ASP A 179 13.42 -7.97 12.29
C ASP A 179 12.08 -7.57 12.95
N ALA A 180 11.49 -8.48 13.71
CA ALA A 180 10.13 -8.32 14.25
C ALA A 180 9.95 -7.07 15.14
N LEU A 181 10.95 -6.72 15.97
CA LEU A 181 10.86 -5.58 16.87
C LEU A 181 10.97 -4.25 16.11
N THR A 182 11.96 -4.15 15.24
CA THR A 182 12.16 -2.98 14.37
C THR A 182 10.95 -2.77 13.44
N ARG A 183 10.41 -3.86 12.87
CA ARG A 183 9.22 -3.85 12.04
C ARG A 183 8.03 -3.27 12.77
N GLY A 184 7.73 -3.79 13.97
CA GLY A 184 6.61 -3.32 14.80
C GLY A 184 6.69 -1.82 15.07
N THR A 185 7.84 -1.36 15.56
CA THR A 185 8.07 0.06 15.85
C THR A 185 7.88 0.94 14.63
N LEU A 186 8.40 0.51 13.47
CA LEU A 186 8.33 1.30 12.24
C LEU A 186 6.91 1.36 11.65
N GLN A 187 6.17 0.25 11.73
CA GLN A 187 4.75 0.22 11.35
C GLN A 187 3.92 1.17 12.22
N ASP A 188 4.16 1.18 13.54
CA ASP A 188 3.48 2.08 14.47
C ASP A 188 3.76 3.55 14.11
N GLU A 189 5.00 3.85 13.74
CA GLU A 189 5.43 5.20 13.38
C GLU A 189 4.82 5.66 12.04
N VAL A 190 4.89 4.83 10.99
CA VAL A 190 4.27 5.13 9.69
C VAL A 190 2.75 5.34 9.86
N ARG A 191 2.10 4.45 10.60
CA ARG A 191 0.67 4.56 10.86
C ARG A 191 0.32 5.84 11.62
N ARG A 192 1.07 6.18 12.66
CA ARG A 192 0.89 7.41 13.42
C ARG A 192 1.03 8.64 12.52
N ILE A 193 2.09 8.70 11.69
CA ILE A 193 2.29 9.81 10.76
C ILE A 193 1.10 9.93 9.79
N CYS A 194 0.66 8.82 9.19
CA CYS A 194 -0.49 8.83 8.26
C CYS A 194 -1.77 9.33 8.94
N LEU A 195 -2.03 8.92 10.17
CA LEU A 195 -3.21 9.37 10.93
C LEU A 195 -3.13 10.86 11.31
N GLU A 196 -1.98 11.32 11.80
CA GLU A 196 -1.79 12.72 12.22
C GLU A 196 -1.83 13.70 11.04
N THR A 197 -1.35 13.29 9.88
CA THR A 197 -1.26 14.15 8.69
C THR A 197 -2.43 13.99 7.72
N GLY A 198 -3.30 13.01 7.93
CA GLY A 198 -4.34 12.65 6.95
C GLY A 198 -3.74 12.13 5.63
N GLN A 199 -2.53 11.55 5.66
CA GLN A 199 -1.82 11.08 4.48
C GLN A 199 -2.55 9.93 3.81
N THR A 200 -2.81 10.04 2.51
CA THR A 200 -3.27 8.89 1.72
C THR A 200 -2.11 7.94 1.48
N ALA A 201 -2.30 6.65 1.75
CA ALA A 201 -1.24 5.64 1.63
C ALA A 201 -1.74 4.39 0.92
N PHE A 202 -0.92 3.88 0.00
CA PHE A 202 -1.15 2.60 -0.68
C PHE A 202 0.06 1.70 -0.47
N MET A 203 -0.16 0.49 0.03
CA MET A 203 0.92 -0.42 0.40
C MET A 203 0.71 -1.80 -0.19
N ILE A 204 1.77 -2.38 -0.73
CA ILE A 204 1.86 -3.80 -1.06
C ILE A 204 2.41 -4.53 0.14
N THR A 205 1.76 -5.60 0.54
CA THR A 205 2.29 -6.54 1.52
C THR A 205 1.80 -7.96 1.23
N HIS A 206 2.55 -8.94 1.69
CA HIS A 206 2.15 -10.35 1.73
C HIS A 206 1.81 -10.81 3.15
N ASP A 207 1.95 -9.93 4.15
CA ASP A 207 1.65 -10.22 5.54
C ASP A 207 0.21 -9.75 5.87
N VAL A 208 -0.64 -10.72 6.18
CA VAL A 208 -2.06 -10.49 6.49
C VAL A 208 -2.22 -9.65 7.76
N ASP A 209 -1.43 -9.93 8.79
CA ASP A 209 -1.53 -9.22 10.07
C ASP A 209 -1.04 -7.76 9.95
N GLU A 210 -0.08 -7.51 9.06
CA GLU A 210 0.37 -6.17 8.67
C GLU A 210 -0.76 -5.39 7.96
N ALA A 211 -1.41 -6.01 6.97
CA ALA A 211 -2.54 -5.39 6.28
C ALA A 211 -3.70 -5.09 7.24
N ILE A 212 -4.04 -6.01 8.15
CA ILE A 212 -5.07 -5.80 9.17
C ILE A 212 -4.71 -4.65 10.10
N TYR A 213 -3.43 -4.56 10.51
CA TYR A 213 -2.99 -3.52 11.43
C TYR A 213 -3.01 -2.13 10.80
N LEU A 214 -2.56 -2.00 9.56
CA LEU A 214 -2.33 -0.70 8.92
C LEU A 214 -3.53 -0.19 8.14
N ALA A 215 -4.20 -1.06 7.36
CA ALA A 215 -5.14 -0.63 6.34
C ALA A 215 -6.56 -0.34 6.87
N ASP A 216 -7.18 0.67 6.27
CA ASP A 216 -8.63 0.91 6.36
C ASP A 216 -9.38 -0.01 5.38
N ARG A 217 -8.76 -0.28 4.20
CA ARG A 217 -9.28 -1.19 3.17
C ARG A 217 -8.17 -2.07 2.61
N ILE A 218 -8.53 -3.30 2.24
CA ILE A 218 -7.61 -4.29 1.70
C ILE A 218 -8.15 -4.77 0.36
N VAL A 219 -7.38 -4.55 -0.70
CA VAL A 219 -7.69 -5.00 -2.06
C VAL A 219 -7.13 -6.41 -2.25
N LEU A 220 -7.99 -7.36 -2.59
CA LEU A 220 -7.61 -8.75 -2.82
C LEU A 220 -7.46 -9.02 -4.31
N MET A 221 -6.25 -9.40 -4.74
CA MET A 221 -5.98 -9.79 -6.12
C MET A 221 -5.94 -11.29 -6.30
N THR A 222 -6.54 -11.77 -7.39
CA THR A 222 -6.44 -13.17 -7.82
C THR A 222 -5.03 -13.50 -8.31
N ASN A 223 -4.77 -14.80 -8.53
CA ASN A 223 -3.49 -15.23 -9.10
C ASN A 223 -3.31 -14.74 -10.55
N GLY A 224 -2.07 -14.46 -10.94
CA GLY A 224 -1.70 -14.22 -12.34
C GLY A 224 -1.59 -15.53 -13.15
N PRO A 225 -1.46 -15.45 -14.48
CA PRO A 225 -1.61 -14.29 -15.34
C PRO A 225 -3.07 -13.82 -15.47
N GLY A 226 -3.28 -12.60 -15.95
CA GLY A 226 -4.62 -12.03 -16.08
C GLY A 226 -5.30 -11.82 -14.72
N ALA A 227 -4.54 -11.34 -13.71
CA ALA A 227 -5.09 -11.09 -12.38
C ALA A 227 -6.20 -10.02 -12.41
N MET A 228 -7.11 -10.10 -11.46
CA MET A 228 -8.20 -9.14 -11.25
C MET A 228 -8.36 -8.83 -9.76
N VAL A 229 -9.05 -7.74 -9.46
CA VAL A 229 -9.50 -7.47 -8.08
C VAL A 229 -10.67 -8.38 -7.78
N ALA A 230 -10.51 -9.34 -6.88
CA ALA A 230 -11.59 -10.25 -6.50
C ALA A 230 -12.62 -9.56 -5.60
N GLU A 231 -12.15 -8.84 -4.62
CA GLU A 231 -12.97 -8.11 -3.66
C GLU A 231 -12.15 -7.01 -2.97
N VAL A 232 -12.84 -6.05 -2.40
CA VAL A 232 -12.27 -5.01 -1.54
C VAL A 232 -12.82 -5.22 -0.14
N VAL A 233 -11.94 -5.49 0.80
CA VAL A 233 -12.31 -5.77 2.19
C VAL A 233 -12.23 -4.50 3.00
N GLU A 234 -13.34 -4.04 3.57
CA GLU A 234 -13.36 -2.98 4.57
C GLU A 234 -12.94 -3.55 5.92
N ASN A 235 -11.96 -2.90 6.53
CA ASN A 235 -11.48 -3.31 7.83
C ASN A 235 -12.49 -2.88 8.92
N PRO A 236 -13.15 -3.82 9.61
CA PRO A 236 -14.14 -3.48 10.63
C PRO A 236 -13.55 -2.92 11.92
N LEU A 237 -12.23 -3.04 12.10
CA LEU A 237 -11.55 -2.63 13.33
C LEU A 237 -11.41 -1.10 13.43
N PRO A 238 -11.40 -0.54 14.65
CA PRO A 238 -11.24 0.90 14.85
C PRO A 238 -9.99 1.46 14.15
N ARG A 239 -10.10 2.66 13.59
CA ARG A 239 -8.94 3.33 12.96
C ARG A 239 -7.79 3.61 13.92
N ASN A 240 -8.04 3.76 15.21
CA ASN A 240 -7.04 4.00 16.26
C ASN A 240 -6.59 2.71 16.98
N ARG A 241 -6.75 1.53 16.33
CA ARG A 241 -6.38 0.23 16.90
C ARG A 241 -4.92 0.17 17.32
N GLY A 242 -4.68 -0.31 18.53
CA GLY A 242 -3.33 -0.57 19.05
C GLY A 242 -2.85 -1.98 18.70
N ARG A 243 -1.55 -2.14 18.47
CA ARG A 243 -0.93 -3.43 18.13
C ARG A 243 -1.15 -4.48 19.22
N ILE A 244 -0.96 -4.11 20.49
CA ILE A 244 -1.03 -5.04 21.65
C ILE A 244 -2.41 -5.66 21.78
N ASP A 245 -3.47 -4.89 21.53
CA ASP A 245 -4.86 -5.30 21.73
C ASP A 245 -5.57 -5.69 20.42
N LEU A 246 -4.84 -5.73 19.31
CA LEU A 246 -5.40 -6.00 18.00
C LEU A 246 -6.15 -7.34 17.96
N HIS A 247 -5.51 -8.40 18.47
CA HIS A 247 -6.08 -9.76 18.51
C HIS A 247 -7.22 -9.92 19.52
N LYS A 248 -7.45 -8.95 20.41
CA LYS A 248 -8.56 -8.96 21.37
C LYS A 248 -9.84 -8.32 20.77
N GLN A 249 -9.71 -7.64 19.62
CA GLN A 249 -10.86 -7.04 18.95
C GLN A 249 -11.80 -8.14 18.44
N PRO A 250 -13.13 -8.01 18.62
CA PRO A 250 -14.09 -9.07 18.27
C PRO A 250 -14.00 -9.53 16.81
N ASP A 251 -13.78 -8.56 15.89
CA ASP A 251 -13.80 -8.83 14.46
C ASP A 251 -12.43 -9.22 13.89
N TYR A 252 -11.35 -9.20 14.70
CA TYR A 252 -10.00 -9.50 14.23
C TYR A 252 -9.88 -10.86 13.56
N TYR A 253 -10.35 -11.92 14.21
CA TYR A 253 -10.25 -13.28 13.67
C TYR A 253 -11.17 -13.50 12.49
N ALA A 254 -12.36 -12.89 12.46
CA ALA A 254 -13.25 -12.96 11.31
C ALA A 254 -12.59 -12.35 10.07
N LEU A 255 -12.00 -11.16 10.20
CA LEU A 255 -11.24 -10.50 9.14
C LEU A 255 -10.04 -11.34 8.72
N ARG A 256 -9.22 -11.77 9.67
CA ARG A 256 -7.99 -12.55 9.41
C ARG A 256 -8.28 -13.85 8.68
N ASN A 257 -9.27 -14.59 9.15
CA ASN A 257 -9.67 -15.87 8.52
C ASN A 257 -10.20 -15.66 7.10
N HIS A 258 -10.97 -14.59 6.87
CA HIS A 258 -11.45 -14.24 5.53
C HIS A 258 -10.29 -13.97 4.55
N LEU A 259 -9.29 -13.21 4.98
CA LEU A 259 -8.11 -12.90 4.16
C LEU A 259 -7.27 -14.16 3.88
N ILE A 260 -7.05 -15.00 4.90
CA ILE A 260 -6.29 -16.25 4.76
C ILE A 260 -7.04 -17.24 3.85
N ASP A 261 -8.35 -17.41 4.04
CA ASP A 261 -9.16 -18.28 3.18
C ASP A 261 -9.08 -17.82 1.71
N PHE A 262 -9.17 -16.52 1.47
CA PHE A 262 -8.97 -16.00 0.12
C PHE A 262 -7.61 -16.38 -0.44
N LEU A 263 -6.53 -16.10 0.28
CA LEU A 263 -5.17 -16.34 -0.21
C LEU A 263 -4.87 -17.82 -0.43
N VAL A 264 -5.32 -18.69 0.47
CA VAL A 264 -4.99 -20.12 0.42
C VAL A 264 -5.90 -20.86 -0.56
N THR A 265 -7.18 -20.55 -0.56
CA THR A 265 -8.24 -21.34 -1.24
C THR A 265 -8.79 -20.59 -2.45
N ARG A 266 -9.47 -19.47 -2.23
CA ARG A 266 -10.31 -18.79 -3.24
C ARG A 266 -9.53 -18.12 -4.35
N SER A 267 -8.33 -17.61 -4.08
CA SER A 267 -7.52 -16.86 -5.08
C SER A 267 -7.17 -17.69 -6.32
N LYS A 268 -7.10 -19.01 -6.21
CA LYS A 268 -6.80 -19.95 -7.31
C LYS A 268 -8.02 -20.27 -8.16
N SER A 269 -9.15 -20.55 -7.51
CA SER A 269 -10.40 -20.97 -8.17
C SER A 269 -11.28 -19.79 -8.59
N PHE A 270 -11.02 -18.58 -8.10
CA PHE A 270 -11.91 -17.42 -8.31
C PHE A 270 -12.22 -17.15 -9.78
N LYS A 271 -11.26 -17.38 -10.69
CA LYS A 271 -11.49 -17.18 -12.12
C LYS A 271 -12.38 -18.24 -12.77
N ASP A 272 -12.40 -19.43 -12.20
CA ASP A 272 -13.20 -20.56 -12.69
C ASP A 272 -14.62 -20.49 -12.11
N GLU A 273 -14.79 -19.86 -10.96
CA GLU A 273 -16.02 -19.77 -10.20
C GLU A 273 -16.41 -18.30 -9.95
N ILE A 274 -16.34 -17.46 -10.98
CA ILE A 274 -16.73 -16.05 -10.86
C ILE A 274 -18.21 -15.96 -10.49
N PRO A 275 -18.57 -15.29 -9.36
CA PRO A 275 -19.98 -15.10 -8.98
C PRO A 275 -20.77 -14.42 -10.10
N ALA A 276 -22.02 -14.86 -10.31
CA ALA A 276 -22.86 -14.35 -11.41
C ALA A 276 -23.13 -12.84 -11.33
N ASP A 277 -23.05 -12.26 -10.14
CA ASP A 277 -23.21 -10.82 -9.86
C ASP A 277 -21.89 -10.05 -9.78
N TYR A 278 -20.74 -10.71 -10.05
CA TYR A 278 -19.43 -10.07 -10.03
C TYR A 278 -19.28 -9.09 -11.19
N SER A 279 -18.76 -7.90 -10.85
CA SER A 279 -18.38 -6.87 -11.82
C SER A 279 -16.94 -6.44 -11.60
N LYS A 280 -16.10 -6.56 -12.61
CA LYS A 280 -14.72 -6.02 -12.56
C LYS A 280 -14.72 -4.53 -12.25
N ARG A 281 -15.65 -3.77 -12.84
CA ARG A 281 -15.78 -2.33 -12.66
C ARG A 281 -16.21 -1.95 -11.23
N HIS A 282 -16.95 -2.83 -10.58
CA HIS A 282 -17.44 -2.65 -9.22
C HIS A 282 -17.17 -3.93 -8.42
N PRO A 283 -15.90 -4.19 -8.06
CA PRO A 283 -15.57 -5.35 -7.23
C PRO A 283 -16.38 -5.34 -5.94
N PRO A 284 -16.85 -6.49 -5.47
CA PRO A 284 -17.65 -6.55 -4.26
C PRO A 284 -16.88 -6.00 -3.07
N ILE A 285 -17.61 -5.25 -2.21
CA ILE A 285 -17.08 -4.73 -0.96
C ILE A 285 -17.56 -5.64 0.15
N VAL A 286 -16.63 -6.18 0.91
CA VAL A 286 -16.89 -7.14 1.98
C VAL A 286 -16.43 -6.57 3.32
N ARG A 287 -17.23 -6.73 4.36
CA ARG A 287 -16.88 -6.35 5.73
C ARG A 287 -17.01 -7.56 6.66
N PRO A 288 -15.95 -8.35 6.82
CA PRO A 288 -15.97 -9.52 7.68
C PRO A 288 -16.09 -9.12 9.15
N THR A 289 -17.17 -9.57 9.82
CA THR A 289 -17.39 -9.32 11.24
C THR A 289 -17.70 -10.64 11.95
N ALA A 290 -17.45 -10.70 13.26
CA ALA A 290 -17.74 -11.88 14.06
C ALA A 290 -19.21 -12.31 14.00
N ALA A 291 -20.13 -11.35 13.81
CA ALA A 291 -21.56 -11.64 13.66
C ALA A 291 -21.92 -12.38 12.36
N LEU A 292 -21.06 -12.27 11.32
CA LEU A 292 -21.25 -12.90 10.01
C LEU A 292 -20.45 -14.21 9.88
N ALA A 293 -19.60 -14.54 10.84
CA ALA A 293 -18.85 -15.80 10.83
C ALA A 293 -19.86 -16.97 10.92
N PRO A 294 -19.77 -18.00 10.05
CA PRO A 294 -20.59 -19.19 10.20
C PRO A 294 -20.33 -19.75 11.59
N LYS A 295 -21.40 -19.96 12.37
CA LYS A 295 -21.30 -20.61 13.69
C LYS A 295 -20.63 -21.96 13.45
N ALA A 296 -19.39 -22.10 13.93
CA ALA A 296 -18.74 -23.40 13.94
C ALA A 296 -19.68 -24.37 14.66
N ASN A 297 -20.13 -25.38 13.96
CA ASN A 297 -20.84 -26.50 14.58
C ASN A 297 -19.85 -27.19 15.52
N LEU A 298 -19.78 -26.74 16.76
CA LEU A 298 -19.22 -27.46 17.89
C LEU A 298 -20.26 -28.52 18.27
N SER A 299 -20.48 -29.49 17.40
CA SER A 299 -21.20 -30.72 17.74
C SER A 299 -20.22 -31.88 17.70
N ALA A 300 -19.85 -32.27 18.89
CA ALA A 300 -19.50 -33.61 19.34
C ALA A 300 -18.21 -34.27 18.76
N ALA A 301 -17.21 -34.46 19.54
CA ALA A 301 -16.96 -35.78 20.17
C ALA A 301 -15.99 -35.61 21.32
#